data_da1de62773b59c545bf8375c2f0f028a
#
_entry.id   da1de62773b59c545bf8375c2f0f028a
#
_cell.length_a   1.000
_cell.length_b   1.000
_cell.length_c   1.000
_cell.angle_alpha   90.00
_cell.angle_beta   90.00
_cell.angle_gamma   90.00
#
_symmetry.space_group_name_H-M   'P 1'
#
loop_
_entity.id
_entity.type
_entity.pdbx_description
1 polymer ?
#
loop_
_entity_poly.entity_id
_entity_poly.type
_entity_poly.pdbx_seq_one_letter_code
_entity_poly.pdbx_strand_id
1 'polypeptide(L)'
;MLSKDDFIKSEGNTFPGKTYVDHLLRPVFNDQRDYLFKQMFYIHRAHVVMLTEQVILDKKEAATILQGVEIVSQTDPQTLQYDLRFEDLFFMMEYKISELIGPDLAGKMHIARSRNDMGVAMYRLVLREHILTLLQSSMLLADALLEQINEHAETVITAYTHTQPAQPTTLGHYLTAVLDILLRDIHRLWSAYETVNRSPMGAAALATTGFPINRKRVCELLGFSELIENSYDAIAGADYLVESATAVLSMMVNCGRWIQDFLQLVTREYNLIKVADPYVQISSIMPQKRNPVSIEHSRSLASSSVGEALAAIQMIHNTPFGDIVDTEDDLQPHLYRSYEKANRVIRLMHAVIRTMEVNKERALNQAKTSCITITELADELARDKNVPFRMAHQIASSIAKKCSLEKMELSELTLQNVNEEIGKLYNILLWQEEWERIICPVQFVKCRKIQGGPHPDEIRRMAKERNETLCRLSNKLADEKNRILFTHRHLSEIVNKTINN
;
A
#
# COMPACT_ATOMS: atom_id res chain seq x y z
N MET A 1 -50.53 1.16 6.19
CA MET A 1 -49.49 2.03 6.72
C MET A 1 -49.88 2.48 8.12
N LEU A 2 -48.95 2.48 9.09
CA LEU A 2 -49.20 3.03 10.42
C LEU A 2 -49.47 4.53 10.33
N SER A 3 -50.31 5.07 11.23
CA SER A 3 -50.41 6.51 11.37
C SER A 3 -49.06 7.08 11.84
N LYS A 4 -48.84 8.39 11.69
CA LYS A 4 -47.60 9.06 12.18
C LYS A 4 -47.37 8.81 13.67
N ASP A 5 -48.43 8.91 14.46
CA ASP A 5 -48.33 8.73 15.91
C ASP A 5 -48.07 7.26 16.30
N ASP A 6 -48.65 6.31 15.59
CA ASP A 6 -48.37 4.89 15.81
C ASP A 6 -46.96 4.53 15.38
N PHE A 7 -46.43 5.15 14.32
CA PHE A 7 -45.06 4.98 13.90
C PHE A 7 -44.09 5.52 14.98
N ILE A 8 -44.31 6.77 15.46
CA ILE A 8 -43.48 7.34 16.55
C ILE A 8 -43.51 6.44 17.79
N LYS A 9 -44.66 5.91 18.17
CA LYS A 9 -44.75 4.97 19.29
C LYS A 9 -43.99 3.68 19.06
N SER A 10 -43.93 3.19 17.84
CA SER A 10 -43.19 1.98 17.49
C SER A 10 -41.66 2.21 17.49
N GLU A 11 -41.23 3.47 17.26
CA GLU A 11 -39.81 3.87 17.29
C GLU A 11 -39.31 4.10 18.72
N GLY A 12 -40.18 4.40 19.67
CA GLY A 12 -39.87 4.84 21.03
C GLY A 12 -40.11 6.34 21.23
N ASN A 13 -40.32 6.75 22.49
CA ASN A 13 -40.65 8.14 22.82
C ASN A 13 -39.43 9.03 23.08
N THR A 14 -38.24 8.45 23.13
CA THR A 14 -36.95 9.14 23.42
C THR A 14 -35.86 8.63 22.51
N PHE A 15 -34.80 9.41 22.34
CA PHE A 15 -33.57 9.00 21.64
C PHE A 15 -32.89 7.84 22.39
N PRO A 16 -32.35 6.86 21.66
CA PRO A 16 -32.43 6.64 20.21
C PRO A 16 -33.68 5.90 19.77
N GLY A 17 -34.26 6.29 18.63
CA GLY A 17 -35.35 5.56 18.01
C GLY A 17 -34.90 4.23 17.40
N LYS A 18 -35.83 3.26 17.30
CA LYS A 18 -35.50 1.90 16.82
C LYS A 18 -34.85 1.87 15.44
N THR A 19 -35.37 2.64 14.48
CA THR A 19 -34.77 2.74 13.14
C THR A 19 -33.36 3.28 13.19
N TYR A 20 -33.11 4.29 14.02
CA TYR A 20 -31.78 4.87 14.21
C TYR A 20 -30.80 3.82 14.79
N VAL A 21 -31.24 3.07 15.78
CA VAL A 21 -30.46 1.96 16.36
C VAL A 21 -30.10 0.90 15.32
N ASP A 22 -31.11 0.40 14.60
CA ASP A 22 -30.91 -0.76 13.72
C ASP A 22 -30.06 -0.41 12.47
N HIS A 23 -30.15 0.83 11.98
CA HIS A 23 -29.52 1.25 10.73
C HIS A 23 -28.29 2.15 10.90
N LEU A 24 -28.03 2.68 12.10
CA LEU A 24 -26.85 3.51 12.38
C LEU A 24 -26.05 2.99 13.58
N LEU A 25 -26.60 3.05 14.80
CA LEU A 25 -25.81 2.81 16.00
C LEU A 25 -25.23 1.39 16.08
N ARG A 26 -25.99 0.38 15.67
CA ARG A 26 -25.51 -1.01 15.68
C ARG A 26 -24.40 -1.28 14.67
N PRO A 27 -24.49 -0.86 13.40
CA PRO A 27 -23.36 -0.90 12.46
C PRO A 27 -22.12 -0.18 12.97
N VAL A 28 -22.25 1.07 13.43
CA VAL A 28 -21.14 1.87 13.98
C VAL A 28 -20.49 1.18 15.19
N PHE A 29 -21.32 0.68 16.12
CA PHE A 29 -20.80 -0.09 17.26
C PHE A 29 -19.95 -1.29 16.84
N ASN A 30 -20.36 -2.02 15.80
CA ASN A 30 -19.59 -3.16 15.31
C ASN A 30 -18.23 -2.72 14.74
N ASP A 31 -18.19 -1.64 13.97
CA ASP A 31 -16.95 -1.09 13.45
C ASP A 31 -16.03 -0.55 14.57
N GLN A 32 -16.60 0.15 15.55
CA GLN A 32 -15.84 0.61 16.72
C GLN A 32 -15.27 -0.58 17.53
N ARG A 33 -16.07 -1.63 17.74
CA ARG A 33 -15.64 -2.85 18.41
C ARG A 33 -14.48 -3.54 17.69
N ASP A 34 -14.57 -3.65 16.37
CA ASP A 34 -13.61 -4.40 15.57
C ASP A 34 -12.30 -3.61 15.35
N TYR A 35 -12.36 -2.28 15.28
CA TYR A 35 -11.19 -1.45 15.00
C TYR A 35 -10.67 -0.66 16.18
N LEU A 36 -11.54 -0.15 17.09
CA LEU A 36 -11.15 0.86 18.08
C LEU A 36 -10.98 0.34 19.50
N PHE A 37 -11.50 -0.83 19.84
CA PHE A 37 -11.53 -1.37 21.20
C PHE A 37 -10.16 -1.32 21.89
N LYS A 38 -9.13 -1.87 21.25
CA LYS A 38 -7.77 -1.90 21.78
C LYS A 38 -7.19 -0.51 22.02
N GLN A 39 -7.41 0.41 21.06
CA GLN A 39 -6.85 1.76 21.10
C GLN A 39 -7.51 2.61 22.19
N MET A 40 -8.79 2.40 22.44
CA MET A 40 -9.54 3.03 23.52
C MET A 40 -8.88 2.77 24.89
N PHE A 41 -8.60 1.51 25.22
CA PHE A 41 -7.97 1.17 26.49
C PHE A 41 -6.52 1.65 26.58
N TYR A 42 -5.83 1.75 25.45
CA TYR A 42 -4.50 2.32 25.42
C TYR A 42 -4.52 3.81 25.80
N ILE A 43 -5.51 4.56 25.29
CA ILE A 43 -5.72 5.97 25.62
C ILE A 43 -6.16 6.14 27.08
N HIS A 44 -7.06 5.29 27.60
CA HIS A 44 -7.46 5.34 29.01
C HIS A 44 -6.26 5.24 29.95
N ARG A 45 -5.36 4.27 29.71
CA ARG A 45 -4.14 4.10 30.52
C ARG A 45 -3.26 5.34 30.50
N ALA A 46 -2.94 5.83 29.31
CA ALA A 46 -2.07 6.99 29.14
C ALA A 46 -2.65 8.25 29.78
N HIS A 47 -3.96 8.44 29.66
CA HIS A 47 -4.65 9.61 30.22
C HIS A 47 -4.67 9.58 31.76
N VAL A 48 -5.03 8.45 32.36
CA VAL A 48 -5.05 8.29 33.84
C VAL A 48 -3.65 8.44 34.42
N VAL A 49 -2.62 7.91 33.78
CA VAL A 49 -1.22 8.11 34.19
C VAL A 49 -0.87 9.61 34.18
N MET A 50 -1.22 10.33 33.12
CA MET A 50 -0.97 11.78 33.02
C MET A 50 -1.73 12.57 34.12
N LEU A 51 -3.01 12.26 34.33
CA LEU A 51 -3.79 12.93 35.40
C LEU A 51 -3.17 12.73 36.77
N THR A 52 -2.60 11.55 37.04
CA THR A 52 -1.90 11.22 38.28
C THR A 52 -0.58 12.00 38.40
N GLU A 53 0.21 12.04 37.33
CA GLU A 53 1.47 12.81 37.32
C GLU A 53 1.25 14.32 37.47
N GLN A 54 0.10 14.83 37.01
CA GLN A 54 -0.30 16.25 37.18
C GLN A 54 -1.02 16.52 38.53
N VAL A 55 -1.11 15.50 39.43
CA VAL A 55 -1.78 15.64 40.73
C VAL A 55 -3.27 16.02 40.61
N ILE A 56 -3.90 15.73 39.51
CA ILE A 56 -5.35 15.88 39.27
C ILE A 56 -6.11 14.72 39.90
N LEU A 57 -5.52 13.52 39.83
CA LEU A 57 -5.94 12.32 40.55
C LEU A 57 -4.93 11.98 41.66
N ASP A 58 -5.41 11.53 42.80
CA ASP A 58 -4.51 10.95 43.80
C ASP A 58 -4.09 9.52 43.38
N LYS A 59 -3.04 8.98 44.01
CA LYS A 59 -2.48 7.69 43.65
C LYS A 59 -3.44 6.51 43.89
N LYS A 60 -4.28 6.57 44.94
CA LYS A 60 -5.24 5.50 45.25
C LYS A 60 -6.39 5.51 44.26
N GLU A 61 -6.90 6.69 43.93
CA GLU A 61 -7.92 6.84 42.90
C GLU A 61 -7.41 6.30 41.56
N ALA A 62 -6.21 6.70 41.15
CA ALA A 62 -5.58 6.25 39.91
C ALA A 62 -5.37 4.73 39.89
N ALA A 63 -4.90 4.14 40.99
CA ALA A 63 -4.73 2.69 41.11
C ALA A 63 -6.06 1.95 40.91
N THR A 64 -7.14 2.41 41.57
CA THR A 64 -8.46 1.79 41.44
C THR A 64 -9.03 1.96 40.03
N ILE A 65 -8.89 3.13 39.41
CA ILE A 65 -9.33 3.38 38.03
C ILE A 65 -8.57 2.45 37.06
N LEU A 66 -7.24 2.37 37.18
CA LEU A 66 -6.43 1.54 36.30
C LEU A 66 -6.74 0.04 36.50
N GLN A 67 -7.03 -0.43 37.71
CA GLN A 67 -7.52 -1.80 37.94
C GLN A 67 -8.82 -2.07 37.16
N GLY A 68 -9.80 -1.15 37.23
CA GLY A 68 -11.05 -1.27 36.47
C GLY A 68 -10.79 -1.29 34.97
N VAL A 69 -9.93 -0.41 34.48
CA VAL A 69 -9.52 -0.36 33.06
C VAL A 69 -8.86 -1.67 32.62
N GLU A 70 -7.92 -2.22 33.43
CA GLU A 70 -7.26 -3.49 33.09
C GLU A 70 -8.25 -4.66 33.02
N ILE A 71 -9.15 -4.79 33.99
CA ILE A 71 -10.16 -5.86 34.01
C ILE A 71 -11.05 -5.79 32.76
N VAL A 72 -11.61 -4.62 32.46
CA VAL A 72 -12.51 -4.45 31.31
C VAL A 72 -11.77 -4.61 29.97
N SER A 73 -10.50 -4.23 29.91
CA SER A 73 -9.67 -4.39 28.70
C SER A 73 -9.42 -5.84 28.30
N GLN A 74 -9.60 -6.81 29.20
CA GLN A 74 -9.49 -8.25 28.93
C GLN A 74 -10.77 -8.85 28.34
N THR A 75 -11.84 -8.08 28.20
CA THR A 75 -13.07 -8.55 27.53
C THR A 75 -12.75 -8.91 26.08
N ASP A 76 -13.18 -10.09 25.63
CA ASP A 76 -13.11 -10.43 24.21
C ASP A 76 -14.07 -9.52 23.43
N PRO A 77 -13.58 -8.65 22.53
CA PRO A 77 -14.43 -7.74 21.78
C PRO A 77 -15.53 -8.46 20.99
N GLN A 78 -15.26 -9.67 20.49
CA GLN A 78 -16.22 -10.43 19.69
C GLN A 78 -17.44 -10.90 20.48
N THR A 79 -17.36 -10.86 21.80
CA THR A 79 -18.52 -11.17 22.69
C THR A 79 -19.42 -9.97 22.92
N LEU A 80 -18.96 -8.77 22.58
CA LEU A 80 -19.72 -7.54 22.79
C LEU A 80 -20.79 -7.39 21.72
N GLN A 81 -22.02 -7.11 22.18
CA GLN A 81 -23.15 -6.80 21.32
C GLN A 81 -23.70 -5.42 21.67
N TYR A 82 -24.24 -4.73 20.67
CA TYR A 82 -24.88 -3.44 20.90
C TYR A 82 -26.01 -3.56 21.92
N ASP A 83 -26.00 -2.66 22.89
CA ASP A 83 -27.02 -2.57 23.94
C ASP A 83 -27.66 -1.18 23.91
N LEU A 84 -28.99 -1.14 23.80
CA LEU A 84 -29.81 0.08 23.72
C LEU A 84 -29.60 1.10 24.86
N ARG A 85 -29.00 0.69 25.96
CA ARG A 85 -28.68 1.59 27.08
C ARG A 85 -27.54 2.56 26.77
N PHE A 86 -26.75 2.29 25.72
CA PHE A 86 -25.55 3.02 25.38
C PHE A 86 -25.63 3.56 23.95
N GLU A 87 -25.11 4.72 23.73
CA GLU A 87 -25.02 5.32 22.40
C GLU A 87 -23.98 4.57 21.53
N ASP A 88 -22.84 4.23 22.11
CA ASP A 88 -21.70 3.62 21.41
C ASP A 88 -20.89 2.67 22.32
N LEU A 89 -19.81 2.11 21.74
CA LEU A 89 -18.86 1.26 22.45
C LEU A 89 -18.18 1.98 23.62
N PHE A 90 -17.87 3.26 23.45
CA PHE A 90 -17.18 4.06 24.47
C PHE A 90 -18.00 4.11 25.76
N PHE A 91 -19.27 4.49 25.70
CA PHE A 91 -20.15 4.56 26.86
C PHE A 91 -20.39 3.18 27.48
N MET A 92 -20.49 2.14 26.67
CA MET A 92 -20.60 0.76 27.20
C MET A 92 -19.37 0.37 28.02
N MET A 93 -18.15 0.69 27.55
CA MET A 93 -16.92 0.38 28.25
C MET A 93 -16.75 1.23 29.51
N GLU A 94 -17.06 2.52 29.49
CA GLU A 94 -17.07 3.35 30.68
C GLU A 94 -18.07 2.88 31.73
N TYR A 95 -19.25 2.45 31.30
CA TYR A 95 -20.24 1.86 32.20
C TYR A 95 -19.71 0.56 32.86
N LYS A 96 -19.10 -0.34 32.10
CA LYS A 96 -18.49 -1.55 32.65
C LYS A 96 -17.38 -1.24 33.68
N ILE A 97 -16.59 -0.22 33.44
CA ILE A 97 -15.59 0.26 34.41
C ILE A 97 -16.31 0.82 35.64
N SER A 98 -17.35 1.62 35.46
CA SER A 98 -18.15 2.20 36.54
C SER A 98 -18.83 1.14 37.44
N GLU A 99 -19.29 0.03 36.88
CA GLU A 99 -19.83 -1.09 37.66
C GLU A 99 -18.79 -1.72 38.60
N LEU A 100 -17.51 -1.69 38.23
CA LEU A 100 -16.43 -2.25 39.03
C LEU A 100 -15.91 -1.32 40.14
N ILE A 101 -15.83 -0.01 39.85
CA ILE A 101 -15.13 0.94 40.73
C ILE A 101 -16.03 2.04 41.30
N GLY A 102 -17.31 2.06 40.89
CA GLY A 102 -18.30 3.07 41.27
C GLY A 102 -18.31 4.28 40.32
N PRO A 103 -19.49 4.92 40.14
CA PRO A 103 -19.69 5.95 39.12
C PRO A 103 -18.88 7.24 39.41
N ASP A 104 -18.74 7.65 40.66
CA ASP A 104 -17.99 8.86 41.02
C ASP A 104 -16.52 8.76 40.65
N LEU A 105 -15.92 7.60 40.90
CA LEU A 105 -14.51 7.37 40.61
C LEU A 105 -14.28 7.16 39.09
N ALA A 106 -15.16 6.40 38.43
CA ALA A 106 -15.11 6.23 37.00
C ALA A 106 -15.24 7.57 36.26
N GLY A 107 -16.12 8.46 36.72
CA GLY A 107 -16.28 9.81 36.17
C GLY A 107 -14.99 10.65 36.22
N LYS A 108 -14.13 10.46 37.22
CA LYS A 108 -12.84 11.14 37.30
C LYS A 108 -11.88 10.77 36.17
N MET A 109 -11.99 9.57 35.61
CA MET A 109 -11.20 9.17 34.42
C MET A 109 -11.50 10.05 33.22
N HIS A 110 -12.69 10.67 33.14
CA HIS A 110 -13.10 11.51 32.03
C HIS A 110 -12.67 12.99 32.16
N ILE A 111 -12.04 13.39 33.27
CA ILE A 111 -11.59 14.77 33.49
C ILE A 111 -10.69 15.22 32.35
N ALA A 112 -10.98 16.41 31.82
CA ALA A 112 -10.16 17.10 30.82
C ALA A 112 -9.97 16.39 29.46
N ARG A 113 -10.90 15.55 29.06
CA ARG A 113 -10.94 14.94 27.72
C ARG A 113 -12.34 14.93 27.14
N SER A 114 -12.46 14.68 25.84
CA SER A 114 -13.70 14.50 25.13
C SER A 114 -13.67 13.20 24.31
N ARG A 115 -14.83 12.72 23.84
CA ARG A 115 -14.88 11.69 22.79
C ARG A 115 -14.19 12.18 21.51
N ASN A 116 -14.21 13.49 21.24
CA ASN A 116 -13.63 14.10 20.05
C ASN A 116 -12.11 13.87 19.96
N ASP A 117 -11.34 14.33 20.96
CA ASP A 117 -9.88 14.11 20.93
C ASP A 117 -9.49 12.64 21.10
N MET A 118 -10.29 11.85 21.82
CA MET A 118 -10.11 10.40 21.88
C MET A 118 -10.40 9.72 20.55
N GLY A 119 -11.50 10.07 19.87
CA GLY A 119 -11.87 9.52 18.56
C GLY A 119 -10.76 9.74 17.56
N VAL A 120 -10.34 10.99 17.36
CA VAL A 120 -9.24 11.31 16.45
C VAL A 120 -7.95 10.60 16.84
N ALA A 121 -7.65 10.45 18.15
CA ALA A 121 -6.47 9.69 18.59
C ALA A 121 -6.59 8.20 18.25
N MET A 122 -7.76 7.57 18.47
CA MET A 122 -8.00 6.17 18.10
C MET A 122 -7.84 5.96 16.59
N TYR A 123 -8.44 6.81 15.76
CA TYR A 123 -8.33 6.74 14.29
C TYR A 123 -6.87 6.80 13.83
N ARG A 124 -6.09 7.74 14.37
CA ARG A 124 -4.66 7.88 14.07
C ARG A 124 -3.85 6.66 14.53
N LEU A 125 -4.15 6.10 15.69
CA LEU A 125 -3.48 4.89 16.21
C LEU A 125 -3.75 3.66 15.33
N VAL A 126 -4.99 3.45 14.90
CA VAL A 126 -5.37 2.36 13.99
C VAL A 126 -4.71 2.55 12.62
N LEU A 127 -4.81 3.74 12.05
CA LEU A 127 -4.23 4.03 10.74
C LEU A 127 -2.70 3.91 10.75
N ARG A 128 -2.05 4.30 11.84
CA ARG A 128 -0.62 4.08 12.09
C ARG A 128 -0.24 2.59 11.97
N GLU A 129 -1.01 1.69 12.58
CA GLU A 129 -0.78 0.25 12.51
C GLU A 129 -0.96 -0.29 11.08
N HIS A 130 -1.98 0.17 10.36
CA HIS A 130 -2.22 -0.21 8.96
C HIS A 130 -1.08 0.23 8.04
N ILE A 131 -0.61 1.48 8.16
CA ILE A 131 0.50 2.00 7.34
C ILE A 131 1.78 1.19 7.59
N LEU A 132 2.15 0.96 8.87
CA LEU A 132 3.34 0.18 9.21
C LEU A 132 3.26 -1.27 8.71
N THR A 133 2.07 -1.86 8.73
CA THR A 133 1.83 -3.21 8.19
C THR A 133 2.01 -3.25 6.68
N LEU A 134 1.47 -2.26 5.96
CA LEU A 134 1.61 -2.17 4.51
C LEU A 134 3.05 -1.87 4.10
N LEU A 135 3.76 -0.99 4.84
CA LEU A 135 5.20 -0.73 4.65
C LEU A 135 6.00 -2.02 4.78
N GLN A 136 5.76 -2.82 5.82
CA GLN A 136 6.46 -4.10 6.02
C GLN A 136 6.25 -5.07 4.86
N SER A 137 5.01 -5.24 4.43
CA SER A 137 4.69 -6.12 3.29
C SER A 137 5.31 -5.61 1.99
N SER A 138 5.34 -4.29 1.79
CA SER A 138 5.95 -3.66 0.61
C SER A 138 7.47 -3.86 0.56
N MET A 139 8.13 -3.88 1.70
CA MET A 139 9.57 -4.19 1.78
C MET A 139 9.87 -5.64 1.43
N LEU A 140 9.02 -6.59 1.85
CA LEU A 140 9.15 -7.99 1.45
C LEU A 140 8.96 -8.16 -0.07
N LEU A 141 8.01 -7.45 -0.67
CA LEU A 141 7.83 -7.46 -2.13
C LEU A 141 9.03 -6.84 -2.85
N ALA A 142 9.59 -5.74 -2.32
CA ALA A 142 10.78 -5.10 -2.88
C ALA A 142 12.01 -6.03 -2.85
N ASP A 143 12.18 -6.78 -1.77
CA ASP A 143 13.24 -7.79 -1.63
C ASP A 143 13.09 -8.92 -2.67
N ALA A 144 11.89 -9.47 -2.83
CA ALA A 144 11.61 -10.48 -3.85
C ALA A 144 11.85 -9.95 -5.28
N LEU A 145 11.49 -8.69 -5.56
CA LEU A 145 11.81 -8.05 -6.84
C LEU A 145 13.32 -7.93 -7.05
N LEU A 146 14.10 -7.56 -6.03
CA LEU A 146 15.57 -7.49 -6.13
C LEU A 146 16.20 -8.85 -6.42
N GLU A 147 15.71 -9.94 -5.81
CA GLU A 147 16.16 -11.29 -6.12
C GLU A 147 15.93 -11.61 -7.62
N GLN A 148 14.71 -11.37 -8.11
CA GLN A 148 14.34 -11.62 -9.51
C GLN A 148 15.08 -10.71 -10.50
N ILE A 149 15.33 -9.45 -10.15
CA ILE A 149 16.12 -8.50 -10.96
C ILE A 149 17.54 -9.04 -11.17
N ASN A 150 18.18 -9.51 -10.10
CA ASN A 150 19.55 -10.06 -10.18
C ASN A 150 19.59 -11.38 -10.98
N GLU A 151 18.63 -12.28 -10.77
CA GLU A 151 18.55 -13.55 -11.50
C GLU A 151 18.32 -13.35 -13.00
N HIS A 152 17.50 -12.34 -13.34
CA HIS A 152 17.04 -12.11 -14.71
C HIS A 152 17.68 -10.87 -15.37
N ALA A 153 18.82 -10.40 -14.86
CA ALA A 153 19.55 -9.28 -15.46
C ALA A 153 19.94 -9.53 -16.93
N GLU A 154 20.14 -10.79 -17.30
CA GLU A 154 20.52 -11.21 -18.66
C GLU A 154 19.38 -11.88 -19.45
N THR A 155 18.22 -12.09 -18.83
CA THR A 155 17.07 -12.75 -19.48
C THR A 155 16.40 -11.79 -20.45
N VAL A 156 16.72 -11.95 -21.74
CA VAL A 156 16.18 -11.09 -22.81
C VAL A 156 14.69 -11.38 -22.99
N ILE A 157 13.90 -10.32 -23.05
CA ILE A 157 12.46 -10.33 -23.33
C ILE A 157 12.12 -9.28 -24.40
N THR A 158 10.93 -9.38 -24.97
CA THR A 158 10.37 -8.35 -25.84
C THR A 158 9.73 -7.24 -25.00
N ALA A 159 10.14 -5.99 -25.19
CA ALA A 159 9.42 -4.83 -24.70
C ALA A 159 8.30 -4.43 -25.66
N TYR A 160 7.19 -3.93 -25.11
CA TYR A 160 5.99 -3.55 -25.87
C TYR A 160 5.71 -2.05 -25.73
N THR A 161 5.31 -1.44 -26.82
CA THR A 161 4.69 -0.12 -26.84
C THR A 161 3.38 -0.19 -27.61
N HIS A 162 2.33 0.45 -27.14
CA HIS A 162 1.00 0.38 -27.76
C HIS A 162 0.53 -1.08 -28.01
N THR A 163 0.88 -1.98 -27.09
CA THR A 163 0.61 -3.44 -27.20
C THR A 163 1.29 -4.16 -28.36
N GLN A 164 2.21 -3.50 -29.08
CA GLN A 164 2.99 -4.09 -30.16
C GLN A 164 4.43 -4.35 -29.72
N PRO A 165 5.06 -5.44 -30.23
CA PRO A 165 6.49 -5.70 -30.02
C PRO A 165 7.32 -4.50 -30.50
N ALA A 166 8.23 -4.00 -29.65
CA ALA A 166 8.98 -2.79 -29.94
C ALA A 166 10.49 -3.03 -30.00
N GLN A 167 11.10 -3.42 -28.88
CA GLN A 167 12.55 -3.61 -28.79
C GLN A 167 12.90 -4.73 -27.82
N PRO A 168 14.07 -5.39 -27.96
CA PRO A 168 14.61 -6.24 -26.95
C PRO A 168 14.98 -5.47 -25.68
N THR A 169 14.67 -6.05 -24.53
CA THR A 169 15.11 -5.59 -23.20
C THR A 169 15.41 -6.83 -22.33
N THR A 170 15.59 -6.66 -21.02
CA THR A 170 15.66 -7.80 -20.11
C THR A 170 14.53 -7.80 -19.09
N LEU A 171 14.19 -8.96 -18.55
CA LEU A 171 13.23 -9.07 -17.48
C LEU A 171 13.72 -8.31 -16.23
N GLY A 172 15.02 -8.38 -15.93
CA GLY A 172 15.62 -7.59 -14.84
C GLY A 172 15.41 -6.09 -15.04
N HIS A 173 15.54 -5.56 -16.26
CA HIS A 173 15.28 -4.14 -16.56
C HIS A 173 13.81 -3.77 -16.31
N TYR A 174 12.87 -4.59 -16.78
CA TYR A 174 11.43 -4.38 -16.53
C TYR A 174 11.10 -4.40 -15.03
N LEU A 175 11.59 -5.41 -14.30
CA LEU A 175 11.34 -5.53 -12.86
C LEU A 175 11.98 -4.40 -12.05
N THR A 176 13.12 -3.84 -12.51
CA THR A 176 13.71 -2.65 -11.90
C THR A 176 12.76 -1.45 -11.98
N ALA A 177 12.06 -1.27 -13.10
CA ALA A 177 11.07 -0.21 -13.22
C ALA A 177 9.86 -0.41 -12.27
N VAL A 178 9.42 -1.66 -12.08
CA VAL A 178 8.38 -2.00 -11.09
C VAL A 178 8.86 -1.67 -9.67
N LEU A 179 10.09 -2.05 -9.33
CA LEU A 179 10.70 -1.75 -8.02
C LEU A 179 10.83 -0.24 -7.78
N ASP A 180 11.22 0.54 -8.79
CA ASP A 180 11.35 1.99 -8.67
C ASP A 180 10.03 2.67 -8.35
N ILE A 181 8.92 2.21 -8.94
CA ILE A 181 7.58 2.70 -8.62
C ILE A 181 7.22 2.32 -7.18
N LEU A 182 7.45 1.07 -6.78
CA LEU A 182 7.16 0.59 -5.43
C LEU A 182 7.95 1.38 -4.35
N LEU A 183 9.23 1.67 -4.59
CA LEU A 183 10.03 2.50 -3.67
C LEU A 183 9.46 3.92 -3.53
N ARG A 184 8.98 4.53 -4.62
CA ARG A 184 8.31 5.84 -4.55
C ARG A 184 7.00 5.76 -3.77
N ASP A 185 6.24 4.66 -3.89
CA ASP A 185 5.01 4.46 -3.13
C ASP A 185 5.30 4.22 -1.63
N ILE A 186 6.38 3.51 -1.30
CA ILE A 186 6.87 3.37 0.08
C ILE A 186 7.21 4.74 0.68
N HIS A 187 7.83 5.64 -0.09
CA HIS A 187 8.10 7.01 0.38
C HIS A 187 6.80 7.79 0.65
N ARG A 188 5.78 7.67 -0.20
CA ARG A 188 4.46 8.29 0.04
C ARG A 188 3.79 7.77 1.30
N LEU A 189 3.87 6.46 1.55
CA LEU A 189 3.37 5.86 2.79
C LEU A 189 4.11 6.38 4.02
N TRP A 190 5.42 6.61 3.93
CA TRP A 190 6.18 7.22 5.02
C TRP A 190 5.77 8.68 5.26
N SER A 191 5.52 9.47 4.23
CA SER A 191 4.98 10.83 4.37
C SER A 191 3.63 10.83 5.09
N ALA A 192 2.70 9.98 4.63
CA ALA A 192 1.41 9.82 5.28
C ALA A 192 1.54 9.34 6.75
N TYR A 193 2.50 8.44 7.02
CA TYR A 193 2.80 8.02 8.38
C TYR A 193 3.20 9.19 9.30
N GLU A 194 4.06 10.08 8.83
CA GLU A 194 4.54 11.25 9.59
C GLU A 194 3.39 12.22 9.94
N THR A 195 2.42 12.38 9.04
CA THR A 195 1.22 13.19 9.29
C THR A 195 0.24 12.48 10.25
N VAL A 196 0.07 11.17 10.11
CA VAL A 196 -0.80 10.37 11.00
C VAL A 196 -0.25 10.28 12.41
N ASN A 197 1.08 10.15 12.58
CA ASN A 197 1.72 9.87 13.87
C ASN A 197 1.89 11.10 14.74
N ARG A 198 0.83 11.94 14.82
CA ARG A 198 0.74 13.14 15.64
C ARG A 198 -0.44 13.06 16.61
N SER A 199 -0.22 13.46 17.87
CA SER A 199 -1.21 13.36 18.96
C SER A 199 -2.22 14.52 18.95
N PRO A 200 -3.52 14.24 18.90
CA PRO A 200 -4.56 15.25 19.12
C PRO A 200 -4.91 15.43 20.60
N MET A 201 -4.47 14.50 21.47
CA MET A 201 -4.94 14.39 22.85
C MET A 201 -4.76 15.69 23.65
N GLY A 202 -5.75 15.94 24.52
CA GLY A 202 -5.86 17.13 25.33
C GLY A 202 -6.39 18.37 24.59
N ALA A 203 -6.85 18.19 23.34
CA ALA A 203 -7.66 19.20 22.65
C ALA A 203 -9.07 19.30 23.25
N ALA A 204 -9.49 18.27 23.99
CA ALA A 204 -10.84 18.08 24.48
C ALA A 204 -11.86 18.20 23.33
N ALA A 205 -12.92 19.00 23.45
CA ALA A 205 -13.86 19.18 22.35
C ALA A 205 -13.23 19.92 21.15
N LEU A 206 -12.52 21.04 21.38
CA LEU A 206 -11.83 21.87 20.38
C LEU A 206 -10.84 22.87 21.03
N ALA A 207 -11.17 23.37 22.19
CA ALA A 207 -10.50 24.53 22.79
C ALA A 207 -9.70 24.18 24.06
N THR A 208 -9.31 22.93 24.22
CA THR A 208 -8.64 22.41 25.42
C THR A 208 -9.49 22.46 26.70
N THR A 209 -8.86 22.59 27.84
CA THR A 209 -9.49 22.57 29.19
C THR A 209 -8.79 23.54 30.14
N GLY A 210 -9.49 23.96 31.21
CA GLY A 210 -8.89 24.73 32.29
C GLY A 210 -8.09 23.90 33.30
N PHE A 211 -8.07 22.57 33.19
CA PHE A 211 -7.23 21.72 34.04
C PHE A 211 -5.77 21.77 33.59
N PRO A 212 -4.79 21.70 34.52
CA PRO A 212 -3.37 21.75 34.20
C PRO A 212 -2.84 20.38 33.64
N ILE A 213 -3.43 19.90 32.54
CA ILE A 213 -3.01 18.67 31.87
C ILE A 213 -1.70 18.83 31.13
N ASN A 214 -1.00 17.72 30.91
CA ASN A 214 0.21 17.66 30.12
C ASN A 214 -0.01 16.91 28.80
N ARG A 215 -0.35 17.65 27.73
CA ARG A 215 -0.59 17.10 26.39
C ARG A 215 0.63 16.37 25.80
N LYS A 216 1.85 16.91 26.05
CA LYS A 216 3.10 16.28 25.59
C LYS A 216 3.30 14.93 26.25
N ARG A 217 2.98 14.80 27.54
CA ARG A 217 3.11 13.55 28.26
C ARG A 217 2.19 12.46 27.71
N VAL A 218 0.94 12.77 27.39
CA VAL A 218 0.02 11.81 26.73
C VAL A 218 0.54 11.43 25.34
N CYS A 219 1.05 12.38 24.58
CA CYS A 219 1.69 12.13 23.27
C CYS A 219 2.83 11.10 23.39
N GLU A 220 3.74 11.28 24.35
CA GLU A 220 4.84 10.35 24.67
C GLU A 220 4.33 8.95 25.04
N LEU A 221 3.38 8.87 25.98
CA LEU A 221 2.82 7.61 26.49
C LEU A 221 2.08 6.81 25.41
N LEU A 222 1.50 7.49 24.42
CA LEU A 222 0.84 6.86 23.27
C LEU A 222 1.80 6.57 22.09
N GLY A 223 3.05 6.97 22.21
CA GLY A 223 4.06 6.76 21.20
C GLY A 223 3.82 7.53 19.91
N PHE A 224 3.15 8.65 19.95
CA PHE A 224 3.13 9.61 18.85
C PHE A 224 4.50 10.31 18.75
N SER A 225 4.86 10.74 17.54
CA SER A 225 6.13 11.47 17.33
C SER A 225 6.05 12.92 17.77
N GLU A 226 4.90 13.54 17.58
CA GLU A 226 4.68 14.97 17.82
C GLU A 226 3.26 15.24 18.36
N LEU A 227 3.10 16.38 19.01
CA LEU A 227 1.81 16.93 19.39
C LEU A 227 1.27 17.83 18.28
N ILE A 228 -0.02 17.73 17.94
CA ILE A 228 -0.71 18.76 17.17
C ILE A 228 -0.93 19.93 18.11
N GLU A 229 -0.16 21.01 17.93
CA GLU A 229 -0.09 22.11 18.90
C GLU A 229 -1.43 22.85 19.00
N ASN A 230 -1.99 23.25 17.87
CA ASN A 230 -3.29 23.91 17.82
C ASN A 230 -4.41 22.90 18.11
N SER A 231 -5.17 23.15 19.19
CA SER A 231 -6.23 22.22 19.61
C SER A 231 -7.42 22.19 18.67
N TYR A 232 -7.68 23.26 17.94
CA TYR A 232 -8.73 23.28 16.92
C TYR A 232 -8.32 22.40 15.71
N ASP A 233 -7.09 22.55 15.25
CA ASP A 233 -6.49 21.70 14.20
C ASP A 233 -6.47 20.23 14.60
N ALA A 234 -6.19 19.94 15.87
CA ALA A 234 -6.15 18.57 16.40
C ALA A 234 -7.48 17.81 16.22
N ILE A 235 -8.60 18.52 16.17
CA ILE A 235 -9.95 17.94 15.98
C ILE A 235 -10.42 18.11 14.54
N ALA A 236 -10.29 19.33 13.99
CA ALA A 236 -10.83 19.67 12.67
C ALA A 236 -9.97 19.19 11.49
N GLY A 237 -8.68 18.94 11.73
CA GLY A 237 -7.73 18.56 10.69
C GLY A 237 -8.00 17.14 10.14
N ALA A 238 -8.45 17.04 8.90
CA ALA A 238 -8.70 15.79 8.17
C ALA A 238 -7.64 15.48 7.10
N ASP A 239 -6.60 16.28 7.00
CA ASP A 239 -5.50 16.14 6.02
C ASP A 239 -4.78 14.81 6.18
N TYR A 240 -4.62 14.28 7.39
CA TYR A 240 -4.03 12.96 7.63
C TYR A 240 -4.84 11.81 6.99
N LEU A 241 -6.16 11.94 6.91
CA LEU A 241 -7.03 10.98 6.23
C LEU A 241 -6.85 11.08 4.71
N VAL A 242 -6.84 12.32 4.18
CA VAL A 242 -6.65 12.57 2.74
C VAL A 242 -5.29 12.10 2.27
N GLU A 243 -4.22 12.41 3.00
CA GLU A 243 -2.86 11.99 2.65
C GLU A 243 -2.71 10.48 2.69
N SER A 244 -3.25 9.83 3.72
CA SER A 244 -3.24 8.36 3.85
C SER A 244 -4.03 7.68 2.74
N ALA A 245 -5.22 8.17 2.44
CA ALA A 245 -6.05 7.65 1.35
C ALA A 245 -5.35 7.82 0.00
N THR A 246 -4.74 8.98 -0.25
CA THR A 246 -4.01 9.25 -1.51
C THR A 246 -2.77 8.38 -1.65
N ALA A 247 -2.05 8.11 -0.57
CA ALA A 247 -0.86 7.25 -0.59
C ALA A 247 -1.20 5.81 -0.99
N VAL A 248 -2.20 5.20 -0.34
CA VAL A 248 -2.64 3.83 -0.66
C VAL A 248 -3.29 3.74 -2.03
N LEU A 249 -4.07 4.75 -2.42
CA LEU A 249 -4.67 4.85 -3.76
C LEU A 249 -3.59 4.86 -4.85
N SER A 250 -2.58 5.74 -4.73
CA SER A 250 -1.48 5.85 -5.68
C SER A 250 -0.76 4.51 -5.83
N MET A 251 -0.44 3.83 -4.72
CA MET A 251 0.20 2.52 -4.73
C MET A 251 -0.66 1.48 -5.46
N MET A 252 -1.96 1.40 -5.19
CA MET A 252 -2.82 0.39 -5.79
C MET A 252 -3.10 0.65 -7.28
N VAL A 253 -3.19 1.91 -7.70
CA VAL A 253 -3.26 2.27 -9.13
C VAL A 253 -1.99 1.83 -9.86
N ASN A 254 -0.81 2.08 -9.29
CA ASN A 254 0.46 1.63 -9.85
C ASN A 254 0.55 0.11 -9.90
N CYS A 255 0.20 -0.57 -8.81
CA CYS A 255 0.20 -2.03 -8.73
C CYS A 255 -0.74 -2.65 -9.78
N GLY A 256 -1.93 -2.14 -9.95
CA GLY A 256 -2.91 -2.65 -10.92
C GLY A 256 -2.37 -2.70 -12.35
N ARG A 257 -1.49 -1.77 -12.73
CA ARG A 257 -0.88 -1.72 -14.08
C ARG A 257 0.09 -2.88 -14.32
N TRP A 258 1.08 -3.06 -13.45
CA TRP A 258 2.06 -4.14 -13.64
C TRP A 258 1.48 -5.52 -13.29
N ILE A 259 0.47 -5.61 -12.41
CA ILE A 259 -0.27 -6.86 -12.18
C ILE A 259 -1.00 -7.29 -13.46
N GLN A 260 -1.54 -6.35 -14.24
CA GLN A 260 -2.14 -6.65 -15.54
C GLN A 260 -1.10 -7.21 -16.53
N ASP A 261 0.13 -6.66 -16.54
CA ASP A 261 1.21 -7.22 -17.36
C ASP A 261 1.54 -8.66 -16.94
N PHE A 262 1.62 -8.94 -15.64
CA PHE A 262 1.83 -10.31 -15.15
C PHE A 262 0.73 -11.26 -15.60
N LEU A 263 -0.54 -10.85 -15.62
CA LEU A 263 -1.63 -11.66 -16.17
C LEU A 263 -1.42 -11.98 -17.64
N GLN A 264 -0.88 -11.04 -18.41
CA GLN A 264 -0.56 -11.28 -19.81
C GLN A 264 0.63 -12.24 -19.97
N LEU A 265 1.67 -12.06 -19.18
CA LEU A 265 2.90 -12.88 -19.23
C LEU A 265 2.66 -14.35 -18.84
N VAL A 266 1.62 -14.65 -18.06
CA VAL A 266 1.25 -16.03 -17.67
C VAL A 266 0.26 -16.70 -18.62
N THR A 267 -0.29 -15.99 -19.63
CA THR A 267 -1.16 -16.61 -20.62
C THR A 267 -0.40 -17.69 -21.39
N ARG A 268 -1.14 -18.67 -21.94
CA ARG A 268 -0.54 -19.76 -22.73
C ARG A 268 0.19 -19.24 -23.97
N GLU A 269 -0.32 -18.18 -24.56
CA GLU A 269 0.21 -17.53 -25.77
C GLU A 269 1.57 -16.88 -25.51
N TYR A 270 1.71 -16.14 -24.39
CA TYR A 270 2.99 -15.57 -23.98
C TYR A 270 3.89 -16.62 -23.34
N ASN A 271 3.39 -17.33 -22.33
CA ASN A 271 4.09 -18.39 -21.62
C ASN A 271 5.50 -17.98 -21.16
N LEU A 272 5.62 -16.73 -20.69
CA LEU A 272 6.88 -16.19 -20.20
C LEU A 272 7.08 -16.53 -18.72
N ILE A 273 6.02 -16.41 -17.92
CA ILE A 273 6.02 -16.70 -16.49
C ILE A 273 5.11 -17.89 -16.21
N LYS A 274 5.59 -18.79 -15.37
CA LYS A 274 4.80 -19.87 -14.78
C LYS A 274 4.63 -19.62 -13.30
N VAL A 275 3.39 -19.54 -12.84
CA VAL A 275 3.04 -19.38 -11.43
C VAL A 275 3.19 -20.72 -10.72
N ALA A 276 3.79 -20.73 -9.52
CA ALA A 276 3.94 -21.94 -8.71
C ALA A 276 2.59 -22.54 -8.29
N ASP A 277 2.55 -23.86 -8.15
CA ASP A 277 1.31 -24.63 -7.91
C ASP A 277 0.47 -24.14 -6.72
N PRO A 278 1.04 -23.72 -5.57
CA PRO A 278 0.24 -23.21 -4.46
C PRO A 278 -0.59 -21.97 -4.76
N TYR A 279 -0.31 -21.27 -5.85
CA TYR A 279 -0.95 -19.99 -6.23
C TYR A 279 -1.80 -20.12 -7.51
N VAL A 280 -2.05 -21.35 -7.96
CA VAL A 280 -2.80 -21.68 -9.17
C VAL A 280 -4.00 -22.53 -8.82
N GLN A 281 -5.16 -22.20 -9.37
CA GLN A 281 -6.35 -23.03 -9.24
C GLN A 281 -6.47 -23.98 -10.44
N ILE A 282 -6.60 -25.27 -10.15
CA ILE A 282 -6.90 -26.29 -11.16
C ILE A 282 -8.38 -26.26 -11.47
N SER A 283 -8.76 -26.34 -12.76
CA SER A 283 -10.17 -26.42 -13.17
C SER A 283 -10.77 -27.76 -12.77
N SER A 284 -12.01 -27.75 -12.28
CA SER A 284 -12.77 -28.97 -11.97
C SER A 284 -13.16 -29.82 -13.19
N ILE A 285 -13.20 -29.20 -14.38
CA ILE A 285 -13.62 -29.84 -15.64
C ILE A 285 -12.44 -30.02 -16.61
N MET A 286 -11.47 -29.09 -16.59
CA MET A 286 -10.35 -29.06 -17.50
C MET A 286 -9.04 -29.28 -16.73
N PRO A 287 -8.58 -30.52 -16.54
CA PRO A 287 -7.44 -30.84 -15.68
C PRO A 287 -6.12 -30.21 -16.14
N GLN A 288 -5.99 -29.86 -17.42
CA GLN A 288 -4.82 -29.18 -17.97
C GLN A 288 -4.81 -27.67 -17.71
N LYS A 289 -5.93 -27.09 -17.26
CA LYS A 289 -6.08 -25.64 -17.08
C LYS A 289 -5.56 -25.18 -15.74
N ARG A 290 -4.57 -24.30 -15.76
CA ARG A 290 -3.91 -23.69 -14.61
C ARG A 290 -4.32 -22.22 -14.53
N ASN A 291 -5.26 -21.89 -13.65
CA ASN A 291 -5.78 -20.51 -13.52
C ASN A 291 -4.88 -19.70 -12.58
N PRO A 292 -4.33 -18.55 -12.99
CA PRO A 292 -3.47 -17.70 -12.14
C PRO A 292 -4.32 -16.85 -11.17
N VAL A 293 -5.19 -17.50 -10.39
CA VAL A 293 -6.21 -16.84 -9.56
C VAL A 293 -5.62 -15.89 -8.53
N SER A 294 -4.39 -16.15 -8.04
CA SER A 294 -3.70 -15.24 -7.12
C SER A 294 -3.44 -13.87 -7.76
N ILE A 295 -3.06 -13.83 -9.04
CA ILE A 295 -2.82 -12.59 -9.78
C ILE A 295 -4.16 -11.93 -10.14
N GLU A 296 -5.16 -12.70 -10.56
CA GLU A 296 -6.52 -12.19 -10.86
C GLU A 296 -7.15 -11.52 -9.63
N HIS A 297 -7.10 -12.20 -8.47
CA HIS A 297 -7.58 -11.62 -7.21
C HIS A 297 -6.78 -10.39 -6.79
N SER A 298 -5.46 -10.39 -7.00
CA SER A 298 -4.63 -9.20 -6.70
C SER A 298 -5.07 -8.00 -7.51
N ARG A 299 -5.35 -8.15 -8.81
CA ARG A 299 -5.87 -7.07 -9.65
C ARG A 299 -7.23 -6.57 -9.17
N SER A 300 -8.16 -7.49 -8.88
CA SER A 300 -9.51 -7.15 -8.39
C SER A 300 -9.47 -6.42 -7.04
N LEU A 301 -8.64 -6.92 -6.10
CA LEU A 301 -8.46 -6.30 -4.79
C LEU A 301 -7.81 -4.91 -4.89
N ALA A 302 -6.85 -4.71 -5.81
CA ALA A 302 -6.25 -3.41 -6.04
C ALA A 302 -7.31 -2.39 -6.47
N SER A 303 -8.18 -2.75 -7.44
CA SER A 303 -9.30 -1.89 -7.86
C SER A 303 -10.28 -1.61 -6.72
N SER A 304 -10.58 -2.61 -5.89
CA SER A 304 -11.46 -2.44 -4.74
C SER A 304 -10.84 -1.52 -3.67
N SER A 305 -9.54 -1.64 -3.42
CA SER A 305 -8.81 -0.74 -2.51
C SER A 305 -8.84 0.71 -2.99
N VAL A 306 -8.66 0.94 -4.29
CA VAL A 306 -8.81 2.27 -4.91
C VAL A 306 -10.19 2.85 -4.67
N GLY A 307 -11.25 2.05 -4.83
CA GLY A 307 -12.63 2.49 -4.58
C GLY A 307 -12.87 2.91 -3.14
N GLU A 308 -12.37 2.14 -2.16
CA GLU A 308 -12.46 2.48 -0.73
C GLU A 308 -11.70 3.77 -0.40
N ALA A 309 -10.48 3.95 -0.91
CA ALA A 309 -9.72 5.17 -0.68
C ALA A 309 -10.38 6.42 -1.28
N LEU A 310 -10.98 6.28 -2.48
CA LEU A 310 -11.74 7.36 -3.10
C LEU A 310 -12.99 7.72 -2.29
N ALA A 311 -13.70 6.74 -1.74
CA ALA A 311 -14.86 6.97 -0.87
C ALA A 311 -14.46 7.84 0.32
N ALA A 312 -13.36 7.49 1.02
CA ALA A 312 -12.86 8.28 2.15
C ALA A 312 -12.52 9.73 1.77
N ILE A 313 -11.87 9.96 0.62
CA ILE A 313 -11.57 11.32 0.14
C ILE A 313 -12.85 12.10 -0.19
N GLN A 314 -13.84 11.46 -0.82
CA GLN A 314 -15.09 12.11 -1.19
C GLN A 314 -15.94 12.50 0.01
N MET A 315 -15.92 11.71 1.08
CA MET A 315 -16.67 11.99 2.30
C MET A 315 -16.16 13.24 3.02
N ILE A 316 -14.87 13.57 2.89
CA ILE A 316 -14.26 14.77 3.50
C ILE A 316 -14.62 16.05 2.72
N HIS A 317 -14.89 15.93 1.42
CA HIS A 317 -15.08 17.09 0.55
C HIS A 317 -16.31 17.91 0.96
N ASN A 318 -16.12 19.22 1.15
CA ASN A 318 -17.14 20.21 1.57
C ASN A 318 -17.72 20.00 2.98
N THR A 319 -17.07 19.22 3.83
CA THR A 319 -17.47 19.15 5.25
C THR A 319 -17.05 20.41 5.99
N PRO A 320 -17.77 20.80 7.05
CA PRO A 320 -17.35 21.90 7.92
C PRO A 320 -15.97 21.65 8.53
N PHE A 321 -15.17 22.70 8.71
CA PHE A 321 -13.88 22.60 9.39
C PHE A 321 -14.09 22.60 10.90
N GLY A 322 -14.29 21.42 11.48
CA GLY A 322 -14.60 21.19 12.90
C GLY A 322 -14.83 19.72 13.16
N ASP A 323 -15.38 19.41 14.32
CA ASP A 323 -15.86 18.09 14.68
C ASP A 323 -17.16 17.81 13.93
N ILE A 324 -17.20 16.74 13.14
CA ILE A 324 -18.32 16.39 12.29
C ILE A 324 -18.33 14.90 11.97
N VAL A 325 -19.50 14.29 11.99
CA VAL A 325 -19.71 12.84 11.75
C VAL A 325 -19.10 12.34 10.43
N ASP A 326 -19.08 13.18 9.40
CA ASP A 326 -18.53 12.83 8.06
C ASP A 326 -17.06 12.40 8.09
N THR A 327 -16.28 12.84 9.07
CA THR A 327 -14.85 12.49 9.24
C THR A 327 -14.60 11.43 10.31
N GLU A 328 -15.67 10.89 10.90
CA GLU A 328 -15.63 9.96 12.01
C GLU A 328 -16.03 8.53 11.58
N ASP A 329 -17.12 8.02 12.12
CA ASP A 329 -17.52 6.63 12.15
C ASP A 329 -17.68 5.99 10.77
N ASP A 330 -18.38 6.66 9.84
CA ASP A 330 -18.67 6.07 8.53
C ASP A 330 -17.47 6.10 7.57
N LEU A 331 -16.56 7.07 7.73
CA LEU A 331 -15.38 7.20 6.88
C LEU A 331 -14.29 6.19 7.24
N GLN A 332 -14.03 6.00 8.53
CA GLN A 332 -12.87 5.26 9.01
C GLN A 332 -12.81 3.82 8.48
N PRO A 333 -13.92 3.03 8.46
CA PRO A 333 -13.90 1.67 7.92
C PRO A 333 -13.55 1.61 6.42
N HIS A 334 -13.90 2.61 5.61
CA HIS A 334 -13.50 2.69 4.21
C HIS A 334 -11.98 2.77 4.08
N LEU A 335 -11.36 3.67 4.84
CA LEU A 335 -9.91 3.84 4.80
C LEU A 335 -9.18 2.60 5.31
N TYR A 336 -9.63 2.00 6.41
CA TYR A 336 -9.03 0.78 6.96
C TYR A 336 -9.14 -0.39 5.97
N ARG A 337 -10.31 -0.63 5.39
CA ARG A 337 -10.51 -1.66 4.36
C ARG A 337 -9.66 -1.43 3.11
N SER A 338 -9.39 -0.18 2.75
CA SER A 338 -8.45 0.13 1.66
C SER A 338 -7.05 -0.40 1.95
N TYR A 339 -6.51 -0.12 3.14
CA TYR A 339 -5.20 -0.62 3.59
C TYR A 339 -5.16 -2.14 3.72
N GLU A 340 -6.20 -2.77 4.26
CA GLU A 340 -6.30 -4.23 4.38
C GLU A 340 -6.26 -4.91 3.01
N LYS A 341 -7.03 -4.40 2.05
CA LYS A 341 -7.04 -4.89 0.67
C LYS A 341 -5.69 -4.68 -0.01
N ALA A 342 -5.08 -3.50 0.16
CA ALA A 342 -3.75 -3.21 -0.35
C ALA A 342 -2.70 -4.17 0.21
N ASN A 343 -2.72 -4.42 1.52
CA ASN A 343 -1.80 -5.37 2.15
C ASN A 343 -1.96 -6.80 1.60
N ARG A 344 -3.20 -7.24 1.34
CA ARG A 344 -3.47 -8.53 0.70
C ARG A 344 -2.90 -8.59 -0.72
N VAL A 345 -3.05 -7.54 -1.52
CA VAL A 345 -2.47 -7.44 -2.88
C VAL A 345 -0.96 -7.59 -2.82
N ILE A 346 -0.29 -6.79 -1.98
CA ILE A 346 1.17 -6.79 -1.87
C ILE A 346 1.69 -8.17 -1.42
N ARG A 347 1.04 -8.80 -0.45
CA ARG A 347 1.45 -10.14 0.03
C ARG A 347 1.22 -11.24 -0.99
N LEU A 348 0.13 -11.21 -1.74
CA LEU A 348 -0.11 -12.16 -2.83
C LEU A 348 0.93 -12.01 -3.94
N MET A 349 1.21 -10.78 -4.37
CA MET A 349 2.20 -10.53 -5.40
C MET A 349 3.63 -10.81 -4.93
N HIS A 350 3.95 -10.56 -3.66
CA HIS A 350 5.21 -11.03 -3.07
C HIS A 350 5.38 -12.54 -3.25
N ALA A 351 4.36 -13.33 -2.88
CA ALA A 351 4.42 -14.78 -2.98
C ALA A 351 4.55 -15.26 -4.43
N VAL A 352 3.81 -14.66 -5.36
CA VAL A 352 3.90 -14.97 -6.80
C VAL A 352 5.28 -14.66 -7.35
N ILE A 353 5.81 -13.45 -7.12
CA ILE A 353 7.10 -13.00 -7.68
C ILE A 353 8.25 -13.81 -7.10
N ARG A 354 8.23 -14.11 -5.80
CA ARG A 354 9.28 -14.89 -5.15
C ARG A 354 9.36 -16.35 -5.65
N THR A 355 8.27 -16.89 -6.16
CA THR A 355 8.16 -18.31 -6.51
C THR A 355 7.93 -18.58 -8.01
N MET A 356 7.84 -17.54 -8.82
CA MET A 356 7.62 -17.70 -10.26
C MET A 356 8.81 -18.35 -10.96
N GLU A 357 8.52 -19.14 -11.97
CA GLU A 357 9.50 -19.68 -12.90
C GLU A 357 9.45 -18.88 -14.22
N VAL A 358 10.60 -18.59 -14.81
CA VAL A 358 10.69 -17.83 -16.08
C VAL A 358 11.15 -18.74 -17.21
N ASN A 359 10.37 -18.78 -18.29
CA ASN A 359 10.70 -19.53 -19.50
C ASN A 359 11.67 -18.72 -20.37
N LYS A 360 12.97 -18.82 -20.05
CA LYS A 360 14.05 -18.06 -20.71
C LYS A 360 14.16 -18.36 -22.20
N GLU A 361 13.94 -19.61 -22.60
CA GLU A 361 13.98 -20.04 -24.00
C GLU A 361 12.83 -19.39 -24.80
N ARG A 362 11.61 -19.48 -24.28
CA ARG A 362 10.44 -18.85 -24.90
C ARG A 362 10.62 -17.33 -25.04
N ALA A 363 11.13 -16.68 -24.00
CA ALA A 363 11.42 -15.25 -23.99
C ALA A 363 12.39 -14.86 -25.12
N LEU A 364 13.51 -15.56 -25.23
CA LEU A 364 14.51 -15.30 -26.26
C LEU A 364 13.95 -15.57 -27.68
N ASN A 365 13.18 -16.63 -27.85
CA ASN A 365 12.58 -16.97 -29.15
C ASN A 365 11.55 -15.92 -29.59
N GLN A 366 10.74 -15.37 -28.65
CA GLN A 366 9.85 -14.24 -28.95
C GLN A 366 10.64 -12.96 -29.31
N ALA A 367 11.77 -12.71 -28.66
CA ALA A 367 12.62 -11.56 -28.99
C ALA A 367 13.32 -11.65 -30.34
N LYS A 368 13.34 -12.81 -30.99
CA LYS A 368 13.89 -12.98 -32.35
C LYS A 368 12.85 -12.72 -33.44
N THR A 369 11.58 -12.51 -33.08
CA THR A 369 10.48 -12.31 -34.03
C THR A 369 10.12 -10.83 -34.19
N SER A 370 9.28 -10.53 -35.17
CA SER A 370 8.68 -9.19 -35.39
C SER A 370 9.68 -8.06 -35.67
N CYS A 371 10.85 -8.39 -36.19
CA CYS A 371 11.88 -7.41 -36.59
C CYS A 371 12.28 -6.43 -35.47
N ILE A 372 12.15 -6.77 -34.18
CA ILE A 372 12.30 -5.83 -33.07
C ILE A 372 13.74 -5.30 -32.86
N THR A 373 14.73 -5.90 -33.53
CA THR A 373 16.12 -5.41 -33.53
C THR A 373 16.42 -4.41 -34.66
N ILE A 374 15.47 -4.15 -35.57
CA ILE A 374 15.69 -3.36 -36.80
C ILE A 374 16.24 -1.95 -36.54
N THR A 375 15.95 -1.36 -35.37
CA THR A 375 16.48 -0.06 -34.99
C THR A 375 18.01 -0.08 -34.83
N GLU A 376 18.59 -1.24 -34.46
CA GLU A 376 20.05 -1.38 -34.34
C GLU A 376 20.73 -1.30 -35.71
N LEU A 377 20.05 -1.76 -36.78
CA LEU A 377 20.56 -1.56 -38.15
C LEU A 377 20.72 -0.08 -38.49
N ALA A 378 19.69 0.73 -38.19
CA ALA A 378 19.78 2.19 -38.44
C ALA A 378 20.84 2.83 -37.60
N ASP A 379 20.94 2.44 -36.32
CA ASP A 379 21.96 2.96 -35.39
C ASP A 379 23.37 2.58 -35.82
N GLU A 380 23.62 1.34 -36.20
CA GLU A 380 24.95 0.88 -36.64
C GLU A 380 25.39 1.51 -37.97
N LEU A 381 24.48 1.60 -38.95
CA LEU A 381 24.74 2.30 -40.18
C LEU A 381 25.12 3.78 -39.94
N ALA A 382 24.43 4.45 -39.06
CA ALA A 382 24.73 5.86 -38.74
C ALA A 382 26.00 6.01 -37.88
N ARG A 383 26.17 5.21 -36.84
CA ARG A 383 27.24 5.30 -35.86
C ARG A 383 28.57 4.81 -36.41
N ASP A 384 28.57 3.64 -37.03
CA ASP A 384 29.80 2.92 -37.38
C ASP A 384 30.16 3.04 -38.86
N LYS A 385 29.19 3.32 -39.75
CA LYS A 385 29.38 3.45 -41.17
C LYS A 385 29.22 4.90 -41.70
N ASN A 386 28.95 5.87 -40.80
CA ASN A 386 28.74 7.29 -41.15
C ASN A 386 27.63 7.54 -42.18
N VAL A 387 26.62 6.68 -42.27
CA VAL A 387 25.44 6.88 -43.10
C VAL A 387 24.57 7.97 -42.44
N PRO A 388 24.11 9.01 -43.19
CA PRO A 388 23.18 9.97 -42.61
C PRO A 388 21.98 9.30 -41.99
N PHE A 389 21.61 9.64 -40.75
CA PHE A 389 20.59 8.90 -39.97
C PHE A 389 19.27 8.75 -40.71
N ARG A 390 18.81 9.78 -41.42
CA ARG A 390 17.59 9.70 -42.22
C ARG A 390 17.68 8.61 -43.30
N MET A 391 18.84 8.45 -43.92
CA MET A 391 19.08 7.39 -44.92
C MET A 391 19.17 6.02 -44.25
N ALA A 392 19.88 5.92 -43.15
CA ALA A 392 19.96 4.68 -42.32
C ALA A 392 18.56 4.20 -41.89
N HIS A 393 17.71 5.12 -41.47
CA HIS A 393 16.32 4.82 -41.13
C HIS A 393 15.49 4.37 -42.34
N GLN A 394 15.68 5.01 -43.53
CA GLN A 394 15.01 4.58 -44.75
C GLN A 394 15.42 3.16 -45.16
N ILE A 395 16.71 2.81 -45.03
CA ILE A 395 17.22 1.46 -45.28
C ILE A 395 16.55 0.46 -44.33
N ALA A 396 16.58 0.74 -43.04
CA ALA A 396 15.94 -0.12 -42.02
C ALA A 396 14.42 -0.29 -42.29
N SER A 397 13.74 0.80 -42.69
CA SER A 397 12.32 0.75 -43.05
C SER A 397 12.07 -0.09 -44.32
N SER A 398 12.94 -0.02 -45.33
CA SER A 398 12.82 -0.85 -46.53
C SER A 398 12.94 -2.33 -46.22
N ILE A 399 13.92 -2.73 -45.40
CA ILE A 399 14.15 -4.08 -44.96
C ILE A 399 12.98 -4.61 -44.11
N ALA A 400 12.48 -3.81 -43.15
CA ALA A 400 11.33 -4.19 -42.34
C ALA A 400 10.06 -4.39 -43.18
N LYS A 401 9.84 -3.52 -44.20
CA LYS A 401 8.73 -3.68 -45.14
C LYS A 401 8.86 -4.96 -45.99
N LYS A 402 10.07 -5.29 -46.43
CA LYS A 402 10.34 -6.54 -47.16
C LYS A 402 9.99 -7.74 -46.28
N CYS A 403 10.47 -7.78 -45.03
CA CYS A 403 10.13 -8.86 -44.10
C CYS A 403 8.60 -8.99 -43.93
N SER A 404 7.90 -7.89 -43.77
CA SER A 404 6.44 -7.88 -43.61
C SER A 404 5.71 -8.41 -44.84
N LEU A 405 6.12 -7.99 -46.05
CA LEU A 405 5.50 -8.40 -47.29
C LEU A 405 5.75 -9.90 -47.61
N GLU A 406 6.96 -10.35 -47.34
CA GLU A 406 7.37 -11.74 -47.60
C GLU A 406 7.05 -12.68 -46.44
N LYS A 407 6.52 -12.14 -45.32
CA LYS A 407 6.21 -12.86 -44.08
C LYS A 407 7.43 -13.61 -43.52
N MET A 408 8.57 -12.94 -43.51
CA MET A 408 9.86 -13.47 -43.05
C MET A 408 10.32 -12.70 -41.80
N GLU A 409 11.12 -13.35 -40.99
CA GLU A 409 11.86 -12.72 -39.90
C GLU A 409 13.22 -12.20 -40.38
N LEU A 410 13.84 -11.27 -39.63
CA LEU A 410 15.17 -10.74 -39.99
C LEU A 410 16.24 -11.83 -40.11
N SER A 411 16.14 -12.89 -39.31
CA SER A 411 17.06 -14.04 -39.33
C SER A 411 16.95 -14.92 -40.58
N GLU A 412 15.88 -14.77 -41.35
CA GLU A 412 15.65 -15.53 -42.60
C GLU A 412 16.18 -14.78 -43.84
N LEU A 413 16.53 -13.50 -43.67
CA LEU A 413 17.15 -12.73 -44.74
C LEU A 413 18.63 -13.10 -44.91
N THR A 414 19.03 -13.38 -46.14
CA THR A 414 20.45 -13.55 -46.45
C THR A 414 21.17 -12.24 -46.46
N LEU A 415 22.45 -12.22 -46.14
CA LEU A 415 23.28 -11.00 -46.21
C LEU A 415 23.23 -10.36 -47.61
N GLN A 416 23.16 -11.19 -48.67
CA GLN A 416 23.00 -10.71 -50.04
C GLN A 416 21.73 -9.86 -50.19
N ASN A 417 20.58 -10.38 -49.73
CA ASN A 417 19.31 -9.63 -49.78
C ASN A 417 19.39 -8.32 -49.02
N VAL A 418 20.06 -8.29 -47.86
CA VAL A 418 20.25 -7.09 -47.05
C VAL A 418 21.11 -6.07 -47.74
N ASN A 419 22.26 -6.50 -48.29
CA ASN A 419 23.17 -5.60 -49.06
C ASN A 419 22.58 -5.08 -50.36
N GLU A 420 21.73 -5.86 -51.02
CA GLU A 420 20.96 -5.40 -52.18
C GLU A 420 19.99 -4.28 -51.79
N GLU A 421 19.28 -4.38 -50.68
CA GLU A 421 18.39 -3.34 -50.20
C GLU A 421 19.16 -2.07 -49.76
N ILE A 422 20.30 -2.22 -49.09
CA ILE A 422 21.17 -1.11 -48.75
C ILE A 422 21.69 -0.44 -50.01
N GLY A 423 22.17 -1.19 -50.98
CA GLY A 423 22.75 -0.68 -52.23
C GLY A 423 21.79 0.13 -53.09
N LYS A 424 20.46 -0.08 -52.96
CA LYS A 424 19.44 0.75 -53.63
C LYS A 424 19.42 2.21 -53.14
N LEU A 425 19.85 2.47 -51.91
CA LEU A 425 19.73 3.74 -51.24
C LEU A 425 21.10 4.38 -50.90
N TYR A 426 22.12 3.56 -50.63
CA TYR A 426 23.43 4.02 -50.21
C TYR A 426 24.53 3.02 -50.60
N ASN A 427 25.65 3.48 -51.11
CA ASN A 427 26.74 2.63 -51.59
C ASN A 427 27.63 2.17 -50.42
N ILE A 428 27.16 1.19 -49.65
CA ILE A 428 27.87 0.57 -48.51
C ILE A 428 27.46 -0.90 -48.39
N LEU A 429 28.30 -1.70 -47.78
CA LEU A 429 28.06 -3.11 -47.51
C LEU A 429 28.20 -3.44 -46.02
N LEU A 430 27.37 -4.34 -45.55
CA LEU A 430 27.54 -5.00 -44.26
C LEU A 430 28.30 -6.31 -44.46
N TRP A 431 29.08 -6.69 -43.45
CA TRP A 431 29.72 -8.00 -43.34
C TRP A 431 28.82 -8.96 -42.56
N GLN A 432 29.07 -10.25 -42.70
CA GLN A 432 28.26 -11.32 -42.07
C GLN A 432 28.21 -11.17 -40.55
N GLU A 433 29.35 -10.86 -39.91
CA GLU A 433 29.45 -10.68 -38.45
C GLU A 433 28.68 -9.46 -37.96
N GLU A 434 28.63 -8.38 -38.76
CA GLU A 434 27.86 -7.19 -38.46
C GLU A 434 26.35 -7.46 -38.51
N TRP A 435 25.92 -8.16 -39.59
CA TRP A 435 24.51 -8.53 -39.72
C TRP A 435 24.05 -9.47 -38.59
N GLU A 436 24.81 -10.51 -38.29
CA GLU A 436 24.52 -11.42 -37.16
C GLU A 436 24.44 -10.69 -35.81
N ARG A 437 25.29 -9.69 -35.59
CA ARG A 437 25.25 -8.85 -34.39
C ARG A 437 24.01 -7.99 -34.34
N ILE A 438 23.61 -7.37 -35.43
CA ILE A 438 22.44 -6.48 -35.55
C ILE A 438 21.14 -7.22 -35.25
N ILE A 439 20.99 -8.42 -35.81
CA ILE A 439 19.75 -9.21 -35.65
C ILE A 439 19.67 -9.96 -34.31
N CYS A 440 20.76 -9.98 -33.54
CA CYS A 440 20.82 -10.72 -32.26
C CYS A 440 20.22 -9.91 -31.09
N PRO A 441 19.09 -10.31 -30.49
CA PRO A 441 18.50 -9.60 -29.38
C PRO A 441 19.42 -9.48 -28.14
N VAL A 442 20.30 -10.46 -27.95
CA VAL A 442 21.28 -10.42 -26.84
C VAL A 442 22.32 -9.33 -27.09
N GLN A 443 22.83 -9.19 -28.31
CA GLN A 443 23.75 -8.12 -28.67
C GLN A 443 23.08 -6.75 -28.64
N PHE A 444 21.83 -6.68 -29.06
CA PHE A 444 21.01 -5.46 -28.95
C PHE A 444 20.96 -4.93 -27.51
N VAL A 445 20.78 -5.80 -26.51
CA VAL A 445 20.81 -5.44 -25.09
C VAL A 445 22.23 -5.05 -24.65
N LYS A 446 23.25 -5.85 -25.06
CA LYS A 446 24.66 -5.64 -24.64
C LYS A 446 25.30 -4.34 -25.16
N CYS A 447 24.81 -3.77 -26.26
CA CYS A 447 25.35 -2.50 -26.74
C CYS A 447 24.74 -1.27 -26.02
N ARG A 448 23.67 -1.42 -25.25
CA ARG A 448 22.96 -0.33 -24.54
C ARG A 448 23.48 -0.11 -23.13
N LYS A 449 24.70 0.41 -23.04
CA LYS A 449 25.46 0.58 -21.78
C LYS A 449 25.22 1.93 -21.07
N ILE A 450 24.39 2.79 -21.64
CA ILE A 450 24.10 4.10 -21.05
C ILE A 450 23.33 3.93 -19.75
N GLN A 451 23.43 4.92 -18.87
CA GLN A 451 22.76 4.94 -17.59
C GLN A 451 21.24 4.70 -17.74
N GLY A 452 20.71 3.74 -16.98
CA GLY A 452 19.31 3.33 -17.05
C GLY A 452 18.96 2.40 -18.19
N GLY A 453 19.93 1.99 -19.01
CA GLY A 453 19.73 1.04 -20.11
C GLY A 453 19.62 -0.44 -19.67
N PRO A 454 19.25 -1.34 -20.60
CA PRO A 454 19.04 -2.74 -20.28
C PRO A 454 20.33 -3.59 -20.21
N HIS A 455 21.54 -3.00 -20.29
CA HIS A 455 22.79 -3.74 -20.17
C HIS A 455 22.86 -4.44 -18.80
N PRO A 456 23.26 -5.72 -18.72
CA PRO A 456 23.27 -6.46 -17.46
C PRO A 456 24.05 -5.80 -16.33
N ASP A 457 25.22 -5.18 -16.61
CA ASP A 457 25.99 -4.50 -15.58
C ASP A 457 25.27 -3.25 -15.05
N GLU A 458 24.55 -2.54 -15.92
CA GLU A 458 23.76 -1.39 -15.51
C GLU A 458 22.57 -1.81 -14.64
N ILE A 459 21.94 -2.94 -14.96
CA ILE A 459 20.87 -3.51 -14.13
C ILE A 459 21.41 -3.89 -12.75
N ARG A 460 22.57 -4.55 -12.68
CA ARG A 460 23.21 -4.92 -11.40
C ARG A 460 23.60 -3.67 -10.59
N ARG A 461 24.09 -2.61 -11.25
CA ARG A 461 24.38 -1.32 -10.60
C ARG A 461 23.10 -0.73 -10.02
N MET A 462 22.03 -0.66 -10.81
CA MET A 462 20.71 -0.17 -10.37
C MET A 462 20.16 -1.00 -9.20
N ALA A 463 20.23 -2.34 -9.27
CA ALA A 463 19.79 -3.23 -8.21
C ALA A 463 20.55 -2.98 -6.89
N LYS A 464 21.86 -2.77 -6.96
CA LYS A 464 22.68 -2.45 -5.78
C LYS A 464 22.22 -1.17 -5.09
N GLU A 465 22.00 -0.08 -5.83
CA GLU A 465 21.54 1.20 -5.27
C GLU A 465 20.14 1.09 -4.64
N ARG A 466 19.23 0.31 -5.28
CA ARG A 466 17.90 0.07 -4.73
C ARG A 466 17.93 -0.79 -3.48
N ASN A 467 18.85 -1.76 -3.42
CA ASN A 467 19.08 -2.56 -2.22
C ASN A 467 19.58 -1.70 -1.05
N GLU A 468 20.54 -0.78 -1.29
CA GLU A 468 21.01 0.16 -0.27
C GLU A 468 19.84 1.05 0.24
N THR A 469 18.95 1.47 -0.66
CA THR A 469 17.77 2.25 -0.29
C THR A 469 16.78 1.40 0.51
N LEU A 470 16.53 0.16 0.10
CA LEU A 470 15.65 -0.77 0.81
C LEU A 470 16.18 -1.08 2.22
N CYS A 471 17.47 -1.30 2.37
CA CYS A 471 18.11 -1.51 3.68
C CYS A 471 17.87 -0.32 4.63
N ARG A 472 18.03 0.92 4.14
CA ARG A 472 17.78 2.12 4.95
C ARG A 472 16.31 2.22 5.38
N LEU A 473 15.38 1.95 4.46
CA LEU A 473 13.93 1.98 4.74
C LEU A 473 13.52 0.87 5.70
N SER A 474 14.10 -0.33 5.56
CA SER A 474 13.85 -1.47 6.46
C SER A 474 14.36 -1.18 7.89
N ASN A 475 15.53 -0.57 8.04
CA ASN A 475 16.03 -0.15 9.33
C ASN A 475 15.13 0.94 9.96
N LYS A 476 14.74 1.96 9.18
CA LYS A 476 13.76 2.98 9.66
C LYS A 476 12.48 2.33 10.17
N LEU A 477 11.95 1.33 9.47
CA LEU A 477 10.74 0.63 9.90
C LEU A 477 10.97 -0.18 11.17
N ALA A 478 12.09 -0.89 11.28
CA ALA A 478 12.43 -1.68 12.46
C ALA A 478 12.60 -0.78 13.69
N ASP A 479 13.30 0.34 13.55
CA ASP A 479 13.51 1.31 14.63
C ASP A 479 12.18 1.90 15.11
N GLU A 480 11.31 2.28 14.20
CA GLU A 480 10.01 2.84 14.54
C GLU A 480 9.08 1.82 15.24
N LYS A 481 9.05 0.58 14.76
CA LYS A 481 8.29 -0.50 15.41
C LYS A 481 8.83 -0.81 16.81
N ASN A 482 10.15 -0.81 16.97
CA ASN A 482 10.79 -1.01 18.27
C ASN A 482 10.49 0.16 19.23
N ARG A 483 10.50 1.40 18.75
CA ARG A 483 10.13 2.59 19.53
C ARG A 483 8.69 2.48 20.05
N ILE A 484 7.74 2.13 19.19
CA ILE A 484 6.34 1.94 19.58
C ILE A 484 6.20 0.80 20.60
N LEU A 485 6.84 -0.34 20.35
CA LEU A 485 6.81 -1.48 21.26
C LEU A 485 7.40 -1.15 22.64
N PHE A 486 8.51 -0.42 22.66
CA PHE A 486 9.11 0.08 23.91
C PHE A 486 8.14 0.99 24.67
N THR A 487 7.49 1.93 23.99
CA THR A 487 6.51 2.84 24.58
C THR A 487 5.33 2.08 25.20
N HIS A 488 4.81 1.07 24.49
CA HIS A 488 3.72 0.22 25.02
C HIS A 488 4.13 -0.52 26.29
N ARG A 489 5.34 -1.11 26.30
CA ARG A 489 5.88 -1.79 27.49
C ARG A 489 6.06 -0.82 28.64
N HIS A 490 6.64 0.33 28.37
CA HIS A 490 6.87 1.38 29.38
C HIS A 490 5.56 1.86 30.01
N LEU A 491 4.52 2.13 29.21
CA LEU A 491 3.20 2.48 29.75
C LEU A 491 2.64 1.37 30.62
N SER A 492 2.74 0.10 30.21
CA SER A 492 2.28 -1.05 30.99
C SER A 492 3.04 -1.18 32.34
N GLU A 493 4.35 -0.90 32.35
CA GLU A 493 5.16 -0.88 33.58
C GLU A 493 4.70 0.23 34.54
N ILE A 494 4.42 1.44 34.02
CA ILE A 494 3.89 2.55 34.84
C ILE A 494 2.54 2.18 35.42
N VAL A 495 1.62 1.62 34.61
CA VAL A 495 0.29 1.18 35.03
C VAL A 495 0.41 0.14 36.15
N ASN A 496 1.20 -0.91 35.94
CA ASN A 496 1.40 -1.98 36.94
C ASN A 496 2.00 -1.44 38.26
N LYS A 497 2.96 -0.53 38.17
CA LYS A 497 3.54 0.13 39.33
C LYS A 497 2.52 0.98 40.08
N THR A 498 1.64 1.68 39.37
CA THR A 498 0.60 2.52 39.98
C THR A 498 -0.45 1.68 40.68
N ILE A 499 -0.82 0.51 40.12
CA ILE A 499 -1.79 -0.41 40.71
C ILE A 499 -1.25 -1.05 41.98
N ASN A 500 0.07 -1.38 42.04
CA ASN A 500 0.67 -2.15 43.12
C ASN A 500 1.28 -1.31 44.25
N ASN A 501 1.29 0.04 44.11
CA ASN A 501 1.75 0.97 45.18
C ASN A 501 0.56 1.67 45.84
#